data_35cee5cda05877984bfc01ca85176599
#
_entry.id   35cee5cda05877984bfc01ca85176599
#
_cell.length_a   1.000
_cell.length_b   1.000
_cell.length_c   1.000
_cell.angle_alpha   90.00
_cell.angle_beta   90.00
_cell.angle_gamma   90.00
#
_symmetry.space_group_name_H-M   'P 1'
#
loop_
_entity.id
_entity.type
_entity.pdbx_description
1 polymer ?
#
loop_
_entity_poly.entity_id
_entity_poly.type
_entity_poly.pdbx_seq_one_letter_code
_entity_poly.pdbx_strand_id
1 'polypeptide(L)'
;MRAGQKLHTAAEFDRARRSRERHGDALFIVQYAANDTASARLGMAVGARVAGNAVNRNRLRRLIRESFRMHRQEMPAVDVLVTARAAAATAKNREIFESLAKLWSSIGAAQ
;
A
#
# COMPACT_ATOMS: atom_id res chain seq x y z
N MET A 1 7.49 -11.03 4.57
CA MET A 1 6.41 -10.44 5.39
C MET A 1 5.70 -11.55 6.16
N ARG A 2 5.41 -11.30 7.41
CA ARG A 2 4.71 -12.30 8.24
C ARG A 2 3.26 -12.43 7.79
N ALA A 3 2.66 -13.61 8.01
CA ALA A 3 1.29 -13.90 7.60
C ALA A 3 0.28 -12.85 8.09
N GLY A 4 0.38 -12.41 9.34
CA GLY A 4 -0.53 -11.42 9.92
C GLY A 4 -0.43 -10.02 9.32
N GLN A 5 0.53 -9.76 8.43
CA GLN A 5 0.74 -8.45 7.81
C GLN A 5 0.20 -8.36 6.39
N LYS A 6 -0.29 -9.47 5.85
CA LYS A 6 -0.81 -9.55 4.49
C LYS A 6 -2.31 -9.70 4.47
N LEU A 7 -2.93 -9.19 3.41
CA LEU A 7 -4.29 -9.56 3.07
C LEU A 7 -4.25 -10.90 2.34
N HIS A 8 -5.03 -11.87 2.79
CA HIS A 8 -4.98 -13.26 2.32
C HIS A 8 -6.15 -13.66 1.43
N THR A 9 -7.30 -13.05 1.60
CA THR A 9 -8.52 -13.48 0.92
C THR A 9 -9.03 -12.43 -0.04
N ALA A 10 -9.79 -12.87 -1.04
CA ALA A 10 -10.47 -11.95 -1.96
C ALA A 10 -11.42 -11.02 -1.22
N ALA A 11 -12.07 -11.50 -0.16
CA ALA A 11 -12.98 -10.68 0.64
C ALA A 11 -12.24 -9.54 1.34
N GLU A 12 -11.03 -9.80 1.84
CA GLU A 12 -10.21 -8.77 2.48
C GLU A 12 -9.78 -7.70 1.48
N PHE A 13 -9.34 -8.12 0.29
CA PHE A 13 -8.99 -7.18 -0.78
C PHE A 13 -10.21 -6.36 -1.21
N ASP A 14 -11.35 -7.00 -1.39
CA ASP A 14 -12.57 -6.33 -1.84
C ASP A 14 -13.05 -5.30 -0.83
N ARG A 15 -12.95 -5.61 0.46
CA ARG A 15 -13.33 -4.68 1.51
C ARG A 15 -12.49 -3.40 1.47
N ALA A 16 -11.17 -3.53 1.32
CA ALA A 16 -10.28 -2.38 1.20
C ALA A 16 -10.54 -1.61 -0.09
N ARG A 17 -10.76 -2.33 -1.21
CA ARG A 17 -11.01 -1.73 -2.51
C ARG A 17 -12.31 -0.95 -2.56
N ARG A 18 -13.34 -1.40 -1.87
CA ARG A 18 -14.65 -0.74 -1.82
C ARG A 18 -14.69 0.41 -0.84
N SER A 19 -13.69 0.55 0.00
CA SER A 19 -13.66 1.60 0.99
C SER A 19 -13.67 2.97 0.34
N ARG A 20 -14.45 3.89 0.93
CA ARG A 20 -14.46 5.29 0.51
C ARG A 20 -13.25 6.05 1.06
N GLU A 21 -12.62 5.47 2.07
CA GLU A 21 -11.44 6.06 2.69
C GLU A 21 -10.24 5.82 1.79
N ARG A 22 -9.77 6.88 1.14
CA ARG A 22 -8.66 6.79 0.23
C ARG A 22 -7.86 8.07 0.20
N HIS A 23 -6.56 7.92 -0.02
CA HIS A 23 -5.64 9.02 -0.26
C HIS A 23 -4.78 8.66 -1.47
N GLY A 24 -4.32 9.66 -2.19
CA GLY A 24 -3.51 9.38 -3.37
C GLY A 24 -2.61 10.54 -3.72
N ASP A 25 -1.58 10.24 -4.50
CA ASP A 25 -0.71 11.22 -5.11
C ASP A 25 -0.39 10.79 -6.54
N ALA A 26 0.65 11.35 -7.15
CA ALA A 26 1.03 11.03 -8.52
C ALA A 26 1.50 9.58 -8.68
N LEU A 27 2.02 8.95 -7.63
CA LEU A 27 2.64 7.62 -7.70
C LEU A 27 1.72 6.49 -7.24
N PHE A 28 0.94 6.70 -6.17
CA PHE A 28 0.14 5.65 -5.55
C PHE A 28 -1.23 6.14 -5.12
N ILE A 29 -2.14 5.18 -4.99
CA ILE A 29 -3.43 5.37 -4.31
C ILE A 29 -3.47 4.34 -3.19
N VAL A 30 -3.83 4.78 -1.98
CA VAL A 30 -4.05 3.90 -0.85
C VAL A 30 -5.52 3.95 -0.47
N GLN A 31 -6.13 2.78 -0.33
CA GLN A 31 -7.51 2.61 0.15
C GLN A 31 -7.43 1.80 1.42
N TYR A 32 -8.21 2.15 2.42
CA TYR A 32 -8.12 1.46 3.70
C TYR A 32 -9.46 1.33 4.38
N ALA A 33 -9.59 0.30 5.19
CA ALA A 33 -10.78 0.03 6.00
C ALA A 33 -10.34 -0.52 7.35
N ALA A 34 -11.05 -0.13 8.41
CA ALA A 34 -10.77 -0.67 9.74
C ALA A 34 -10.88 -2.20 9.72
N ASN A 35 -10.00 -2.87 10.45
CA ASN A 35 -10.05 -4.32 10.58
C ASN A 35 -10.21 -4.72 12.04
N ASP A 36 -10.50 -6.01 12.26
CA ASP A 36 -10.72 -6.55 13.59
C ASP A 36 -9.45 -7.15 14.20
N THR A 37 -8.30 -6.91 13.58
CA THR A 37 -7.03 -7.41 14.08
C THR A 37 -6.33 -6.36 14.92
N ALA A 38 -5.23 -6.75 15.56
CA ALA A 38 -4.46 -5.84 16.40
C ALA A 38 -3.56 -4.91 15.62
N SER A 39 -3.46 -5.05 14.29
CA SER A 39 -2.47 -4.31 13.52
C SER A 39 -2.88 -4.13 12.05
N ALA A 40 -2.18 -3.23 11.37
CA ALA A 40 -2.37 -2.98 9.95
C ALA A 40 -1.93 -4.18 9.10
N ARG A 41 -2.65 -4.41 7.99
CA ARG A 41 -2.33 -5.44 7.00
C ARG A 41 -2.28 -4.82 5.62
N LEU A 42 -1.40 -5.35 4.76
CA LEU A 42 -1.10 -4.78 3.45
C LEU A 42 -1.53 -5.68 2.30
N GLY A 43 -2.23 -5.10 1.33
CA GLY A 43 -2.42 -5.68 0.01
C GLY A 43 -1.83 -4.74 -1.03
N MET A 44 -1.39 -5.27 -2.16
CA MET A 44 -0.77 -4.49 -3.21
C MET A 44 -1.39 -4.82 -4.56
N ALA A 45 -1.62 -3.77 -5.37
CA ALA A 45 -2.04 -3.91 -6.76
C ALA A 45 -1.01 -3.19 -7.63
N VAL A 46 -0.09 -3.97 -8.20
CA VAL A 46 0.94 -3.47 -9.10
C VAL A 46 0.77 -4.20 -10.43
N GLY A 47 0.07 -3.57 -11.35
CA GLY A 47 -0.24 -4.15 -12.65
C GLY A 47 0.98 -4.28 -13.55
N ALA A 48 1.00 -5.30 -14.41
CA ALA A 48 2.09 -5.49 -15.36
C ALA A 48 2.22 -4.30 -16.33
N ARG A 49 1.10 -3.73 -16.74
CA ARG A 49 1.10 -2.56 -17.62
C ARG A 49 1.75 -1.33 -16.96
N VAL A 50 1.46 -1.14 -15.69
CA VAL A 50 1.98 -0.01 -14.92
C VAL A 50 3.48 -0.14 -14.74
N ALA A 51 3.93 -1.32 -14.32
CA ALA A 51 5.34 -1.54 -14.03
C ALA A 51 6.21 -1.68 -15.29
N GLY A 52 5.63 -2.08 -16.41
CA GLY A 52 6.33 -2.27 -17.67
C GLY A 52 6.99 -3.62 -17.85
N ASN A 53 7.52 -4.22 -16.80
CA ASN A 53 8.14 -5.55 -16.84
C ASN A 53 8.15 -6.18 -15.43
N ALA A 54 8.50 -7.47 -15.40
CA ALA A 54 8.49 -8.25 -14.15
C ALA A 54 9.52 -7.75 -13.15
N VAL A 55 10.70 -7.34 -13.60
CA VAL A 55 11.77 -6.85 -12.73
C VAL A 55 11.32 -5.59 -11.99
N ASN A 56 10.74 -4.64 -12.72
CA ASN A 56 10.27 -3.39 -12.13
C ASN A 56 9.05 -3.62 -11.24
N ARG A 57 8.15 -4.54 -11.62
CA ARG A 57 7.01 -4.92 -10.81
C ARG A 57 7.46 -5.45 -9.45
N ASN A 58 8.44 -6.34 -9.45
CA ASN A 58 9.01 -6.90 -8.22
C ASN A 58 9.72 -5.83 -7.40
N ARG A 59 10.40 -4.90 -8.06
CA ARG A 59 11.02 -3.75 -7.39
C ARG A 59 9.98 -2.92 -6.64
N LEU A 60 8.89 -2.53 -7.31
CA LEU A 60 7.82 -1.72 -6.70
C LEU A 60 7.19 -2.45 -5.52
N ARG A 61 6.88 -3.74 -5.69
CA ARG A 61 6.30 -4.55 -4.60
C ARG A 61 7.22 -4.61 -3.40
N ARG A 62 8.52 -4.78 -3.63
CA ARG A 62 9.51 -4.82 -2.56
C ARG A 62 9.57 -3.47 -1.82
N LEU A 63 9.61 -2.37 -2.54
CA LEU A 63 9.67 -1.04 -1.93
C LEU A 63 8.42 -0.72 -1.11
N ILE A 64 7.26 -1.10 -1.61
CA ILE A 64 6.00 -0.92 -0.87
C ILE A 64 6.04 -1.72 0.43
N ARG A 65 6.45 -2.98 0.37
CA ARG A 65 6.55 -3.84 1.57
C ARG A 65 7.54 -3.29 2.59
N GLU A 66 8.71 -2.84 2.13
CA GLU A 66 9.72 -2.27 3.03
C GLU A 66 9.21 -1.02 3.73
N SER A 67 8.58 -0.11 2.98
CA SER A 67 8.03 1.11 3.53
C SER A 67 6.93 0.81 4.54
N PHE A 68 6.01 -0.11 4.19
CA PHE A 68 4.94 -0.52 5.09
C PHE A 68 5.49 -1.07 6.40
N ARG A 69 6.47 -1.97 6.31
CA ARG A 69 7.10 -2.57 7.49
C ARG A 69 7.70 -1.52 8.42
N MET A 70 8.33 -0.49 7.85
CA MET A 70 8.97 0.57 8.64
C MET A 70 7.96 1.47 9.35
N HIS A 71 6.75 1.61 8.80
CA HIS A 71 5.74 2.53 9.35
C HIS A 71 4.55 1.82 10.00
N ARG A 72 4.52 0.50 9.98
CA ARG A 72 3.36 -0.29 10.41
C ARG A 72 2.93 0.01 11.84
N GLN A 73 3.86 0.19 12.75
CA GLN A 73 3.56 0.43 14.16
C GLN A 73 2.88 1.78 14.40
N GLU A 74 3.07 2.72 13.50
CA GLU A 74 2.48 4.05 13.58
C GLU A 74 1.08 4.08 12.96
N MET A 75 0.67 3.01 12.33
CA MET A 75 -0.62 2.93 11.63
C MET A 75 -1.69 2.29 12.51
N PRO A 76 -2.95 2.75 12.37
CA PRO A 76 -4.05 2.10 13.08
C PRO A 76 -4.30 0.69 12.54
N ALA A 77 -5.19 -0.06 13.19
CA ALA A 77 -5.57 -1.40 12.74
C ALA A 77 -6.49 -1.31 11.53
N VAL A 78 -5.89 -1.25 10.36
CA VAL A 78 -6.59 -1.13 9.07
C VAL A 78 -6.05 -2.13 8.07
N ASP A 79 -6.91 -2.53 7.13
CA ASP A 79 -6.49 -3.22 5.93
C ASP A 79 -6.24 -2.15 4.86
N VAL A 80 -5.04 -2.13 4.31
CA VAL A 80 -4.61 -1.13 3.33
C VAL A 80 -4.37 -1.79 1.99
N LEU A 81 -4.96 -1.25 0.94
CA LEU A 81 -4.65 -1.65 -0.44
C LEU A 81 -3.89 -0.51 -1.12
N VAL A 82 -2.68 -0.80 -1.56
CA VAL A 82 -1.84 0.15 -2.30
C VAL A 82 -1.89 -0.19 -3.78
N THR A 83 -2.33 0.77 -4.58
CA THR A 83 -2.36 0.64 -6.03
C THR A 83 -1.28 1.54 -6.62
N ALA A 84 -0.40 0.96 -7.44
CA ALA A 84 0.64 1.73 -8.12
C ALA A 84 0.05 2.40 -9.37
N ARG A 85 0.40 3.67 -9.55
CA ARG A 85 0.02 4.44 -10.73
C ARG A 85 1.17 4.44 -11.74
N ALA A 86 0.89 4.83 -12.98
CA ALA A 86 1.86 4.79 -14.07
C ALA A 86 3.18 5.52 -13.74
N ALA A 87 3.10 6.66 -13.06
CA ALA A 87 4.28 7.44 -12.71
C ALA A 87 5.24 6.71 -11.75
N ALA A 88 4.74 5.72 -10.99
CA ALA A 88 5.59 4.95 -10.10
C ALA A 88 6.61 4.09 -10.86
N ALA A 89 6.29 3.70 -12.10
CA ALA A 89 7.15 2.83 -12.89
C ALA A 89 8.54 3.42 -13.14
N THR A 90 8.62 4.74 -13.27
CA THR A 90 9.86 5.46 -13.58
C THR A 90 10.38 6.28 -12.41
N ALA A 91 9.68 6.29 -11.28
CA ALA A 91 10.09 7.04 -10.11
C ALA A 91 11.33 6.38 -9.46
N LYS A 92 12.16 7.22 -8.87
CA LYS A 92 13.34 6.75 -8.12
C LYS A 92 12.91 6.18 -6.78
N ASN A 93 13.71 5.28 -6.23
CA ASN A 93 13.41 4.66 -4.93
C ASN A 93 13.13 5.69 -3.85
N ARG A 94 13.90 6.77 -3.81
CA ARG A 94 13.71 7.85 -2.84
C ARG A 94 12.33 8.48 -2.97
N GLU A 95 11.91 8.78 -4.19
CA GLU A 95 10.60 9.37 -4.45
C GLU A 95 9.47 8.43 -4.02
N ILE A 96 9.65 7.14 -4.26
CA ILE A 96 8.67 6.12 -3.86
C ILE A 96 8.53 6.08 -2.34
N PHE A 97 9.66 6.05 -1.60
CA PHE A 97 9.62 6.04 -0.14
C PHE A 97 9.01 7.31 0.44
N GLU A 98 9.32 8.46 -0.13
CA GLU A 98 8.75 9.74 0.32
C GLU A 98 7.24 9.78 0.10
N SER A 99 6.77 9.33 -1.06
CA SER A 99 5.35 9.25 -1.38
C SER A 99 4.60 8.34 -0.41
N LEU A 100 5.11 7.13 -0.20
CA LEU A 100 4.48 6.15 0.68
C LEU A 100 4.45 6.64 2.14
N ALA A 101 5.53 7.26 2.61
CA ALA A 101 5.58 7.77 3.97
C ALA A 101 4.48 8.81 4.22
N LYS A 102 4.25 9.70 3.26
CA LYS A 102 3.17 10.69 3.34
C LYS A 102 1.79 10.03 3.37
N LEU A 103 1.60 9.01 2.54
CA LEU A 103 0.33 8.31 2.47
C LEU A 103 0.03 7.54 3.75
N TRP A 104 1.04 6.87 4.34
CA TRP A 104 0.88 6.21 5.65
C TRP A 104 0.50 7.23 6.73
N SER A 105 1.14 8.38 6.74
CA SER A 105 0.82 9.45 7.71
C SER A 105 -0.62 9.94 7.54
N SER A 106 -1.10 10.05 6.31
CA SER A 106 -2.49 10.45 6.04
C SER A 106 -3.49 9.47 6.64
N ILE A 107 -3.20 8.17 6.58
CA ILE A 107 -4.06 7.14 7.18
C ILE A 107 -4.09 7.33 8.71
N GLY A 108 -2.93 7.51 9.32
CA GLY A 108 -2.84 7.73 10.78
C GLY A 108 -3.59 8.97 11.22
N ALA A 109 -3.47 10.06 10.46
CA ALA A 109 -4.12 11.32 10.79
C ALA A 109 -5.65 11.25 10.63
N ALA A 110 -6.14 10.40 9.74
CA ALA A 110 -7.57 10.26 9.47
C ALA A 110 -8.31 9.43 10.52
N GLN A 111 -7.59 8.75 11.40
CA GLN A 111 -8.18 7.89 12.46
C GLN A 111 -8.25 8.65 13.83
#